data_3fd1e8aea95a1fefbe6d0466590b9e7b
#
_entry.id   3fd1e8aea95a1fefbe6d0466590b9e7b
#
_cell.length_a   1.000
_cell.length_b   1.000
_cell.length_c   1.000
_cell.angle_alpha   90.00
_cell.angle_beta   90.00
_cell.angle_gamma   90.00
#
_symmetry.space_group_name_H-M   'P 1'
#
loop_
_entity.id
_entity.type
_entity.pdbx_description
1 polymer ?
#
loop_
_entity_poly.entity_id
_entity_poly.type
_entity_poly.pdbx_seq_one_letter_code
_entity_poly.pdbx_strand_id
1 'polypeptide(L)'
;YLNTEGRVQYAARATFPPGEAREDWTIIRALAGRLGINLGFDTIDELRGAMFELVPHFADRDEIKPARWAKFGSKTKMTSDAVGTAVETFHMTCAISRASETMGQCLMALQADAARDAAE
;
A
#
# COMPACT_ATOMS: atom_id res chain seq x y z
N TYR A 1 -6.85 -8.64 -1.05
CA TYR A 1 -5.81 -8.09 -1.94
C TYR A 1 -6.23 -8.23 -3.38
N LEU A 2 -5.83 -7.26 -4.19
CA LEU A 2 -5.93 -7.31 -5.65
C LEU A 2 -4.52 -7.48 -6.20
N ASN A 3 -4.27 -8.54 -6.95
CA ASN A 3 -2.96 -8.75 -7.57
C ASN A 3 -2.86 -8.07 -8.95
N THR A 4 -1.69 -8.14 -9.57
CA THR A 4 -1.43 -7.51 -10.87
C THR A 4 -2.30 -8.06 -12.02
N GLU A 5 -2.80 -9.30 -11.90
CA GLU A 5 -3.72 -9.90 -12.86
C GLU A 5 -5.17 -9.39 -12.71
N GLY A 6 -5.46 -8.61 -11.67
CA GLY A 6 -6.82 -8.21 -11.34
C GLY A 6 -7.61 -9.25 -10.53
N ARG A 7 -6.94 -10.27 -9.99
CA ARG A 7 -7.54 -11.29 -9.14
C ARG A 7 -7.69 -10.78 -7.73
N VAL A 8 -8.90 -10.80 -7.21
CA VAL A 8 -9.23 -10.48 -5.83
C VAL A 8 -8.99 -11.70 -4.95
N GLN A 9 -8.12 -11.57 -3.99
CA GLN A 9 -7.77 -12.64 -3.05
C GLN A 9 -8.08 -12.25 -1.62
N TYR A 10 -8.61 -13.18 -0.87
CA TYR A 10 -8.96 -13.00 0.53
C TYR A 10 -7.77 -13.38 1.41
N ALA A 11 -7.38 -12.50 2.31
CA ALA A 11 -6.41 -12.82 3.35
C ALA A 11 -7.14 -12.95 4.69
N ALA A 12 -7.15 -14.15 5.22
CA ALA A 12 -7.60 -14.40 6.58
C ALA A 12 -6.47 -14.11 7.57
N ARG A 13 -6.84 -13.73 8.78
CA ARG A 13 -5.86 -13.56 9.85
C ARG A 13 -5.26 -14.92 10.21
N ALA A 14 -3.94 -15.05 10.06
CA ALA A 14 -3.22 -16.28 10.33
C ALA A 14 -2.79 -16.41 11.81
N THR A 15 -2.59 -15.28 12.52
CA THR A 15 -2.17 -15.24 13.91
C THR A 15 -2.74 -14.04 14.64
N PHE A 16 -2.70 -14.05 15.94
CA PHE A 16 -3.08 -12.87 16.73
C PHE A 16 -2.00 -11.78 16.63
N PRO A 17 -2.41 -10.50 16.62
CA PRO A 17 -1.45 -9.40 16.62
C PRO A 17 -0.63 -9.41 17.93
N PRO A 18 0.67 -9.08 17.88
CA PRO A 18 1.51 -9.04 19.06
C PRO A 18 1.19 -7.84 19.95
N GLY A 19 1.21 -8.03 21.25
CA GLY A 19 1.04 -6.95 22.23
C GLY A 19 -0.25 -6.14 22.02
N GLU A 20 -0.11 -4.82 21.90
CA GLU A 20 -1.23 -3.89 21.70
C GLU A 20 -1.53 -3.57 20.23
N ALA A 21 -0.91 -4.28 19.29
CA ALA A 21 -1.18 -4.06 17.85
C ALA A 21 -2.67 -4.30 17.54
N ARG A 22 -3.20 -3.50 16.62
CA ARG A 22 -4.59 -3.53 16.17
C ARG A 22 -4.64 -3.64 14.66
N GLU A 23 -5.75 -4.15 14.14
CA GLU A 23 -6.01 -4.13 12.70
C GLU A 23 -6.20 -2.68 12.21
N ASP A 24 -5.60 -2.33 11.09
CA ASP A 24 -5.55 -0.95 10.58
C ASP A 24 -6.94 -0.32 10.44
N TRP A 25 -7.92 -1.09 9.97
CA TRP A 25 -9.28 -0.59 9.82
C TRP A 25 -9.92 -0.18 11.16
N THR A 26 -9.60 -0.87 12.26
CA THR A 26 -10.11 -0.53 13.61
C THR A 26 -9.49 0.77 14.11
N ILE A 27 -8.22 1.00 13.79
CA ILE A 27 -7.51 2.25 14.11
C ILE A 27 -8.15 3.42 13.35
N ILE A 28 -8.36 3.26 12.04
CA ILE A 28 -8.99 4.27 11.18
C ILE A 28 -10.42 4.57 11.65
N ARG A 29 -11.20 3.53 11.98
CA ARG A 29 -12.54 3.70 12.51
C ARG A 29 -12.56 4.48 13.83
N ALA A 30 -11.65 4.14 14.75
CA ALA A 30 -11.54 4.86 16.03
C ALA A 30 -11.15 6.32 15.82
N LEU A 31 -10.23 6.60 14.89
CA LEU A 31 -9.84 7.97 14.52
C LEU A 31 -11.03 8.74 13.93
N ALA A 32 -11.77 8.15 13.00
CA ALA A 32 -12.97 8.77 12.44
C ALA A 32 -13.99 9.14 13.51
N GLY A 33 -14.26 8.24 14.46
CA GLY A 33 -15.13 8.51 15.59
C GLY A 33 -14.65 9.66 16.48
N ARG A 34 -13.32 9.80 16.69
CA ARG A 34 -12.74 10.94 17.40
C ARG A 34 -12.90 12.26 16.66
N LEU A 35 -12.96 12.22 15.34
CA LEU A 35 -13.22 13.38 14.48
C LEU A 35 -14.71 13.65 14.28
N GLY A 36 -15.60 12.90 14.93
CA GLY A 36 -17.05 13.03 14.78
C GLY A 36 -17.61 12.46 13.47
N ILE A 37 -16.84 11.63 12.76
CA ILE A 37 -17.24 10.99 11.51
C ILE A 37 -17.75 9.59 11.81
N ASN A 38 -18.98 9.28 11.39
CA ASN A 38 -19.52 7.92 11.42
C ASN A 38 -19.28 7.25 10.06
N LEU A 39 -18.49 6.17 10.04
CA LEU A 39 -18.17 5.42 8.82
C LEU A 39 -19.27 4.41 8.44
N GLY A 40 -20.26 4.16 9.31
CA GLY A 40 -21.39 3.28 9.01
C GLY A 40 -21.08 1.78 9.09
N PHE A 41 -19.93 1.39 9.64
CA PHE A 41 -19.56 -0.01 9.86
C PHE A 41 -18.84 -0.20 11.19
N ASP A 42 -19.12 -1.31 11.87
CA ASP A 42 -18.56 -1.68 13.17
C ASP A 42 -17.80 -3.01 13.11
N THR A 43 -17.98 -3.77 12.05
CA THR A 43 -17.33 -5.07 11.82
C THR A 43 -16.57 -5.09 10.51
N ILE A 44 -15.62 -6.03 10.38
CA ILE A 44 -14.87 -6.22 9.13
C ILE A 44 -15.77 -6.66 7.96
N ASP A 45 -16.85 -7.38 8.26
CA ASP A 45 -17.77 -7.85 7.24
C ASP A 45 -18.67 -6.71 6.73
N GLU A 46 -19.10 -5.79 7.60
CA GLU A 46 -19.78 -4.56 7.20
C GLU A 46 -18.86 -3.64 6.37
N LEU A 47 -17.62 -3.49 6.78
CA LEU A 47 -16.60 -2.76 5.99
C LEU A 47 -16.44 -3.36 4.58
N ARG A 48 -16.36 -4.69 4.50
CA ARG A 48 -16.27 -5.39 3.21
C ARG A 48 -17.52 -5.22 2.38
N GLY A 49 -18.70 -5.26 3.01
CA GLY A 49 -19.98 -4.96 2.36
C GLY A 49 -19.95 -3.57 1.70
N ALA A 50 -19.60 -2.54 2.46
CA ALA A 50 -19.47 -1.18 1.95
C ALA A 50 -18.42 -1.07 0.81
N MET A 51 -17.31 -1.79 0.92
CA MET A 51 -16.30 -1.87 -0.14
C MET A 51 -16.85 -2.51 -1.43
N PHE A 52 -17.66 -3.57 -1.31
CA PHE A 52 -18.26 -4.24 -2.47
C PHE A 52 -19.33 -3.38 -3.14
N GLU A 53 -20.05 -2.56 -2.38
CA GLU A 53 -20.99 -1.58 -2.94
C GLU A 53 -20.26 -0.52 -3.78
N LEU A 54 -19.12 -0.03 -3.30
CA LEU A 54 -18.31 0.95 -4.02
C LEU A 54 -17.58 0.33 -5.22
N VAL A 55 -17.08 -0.88 -5.08
CA VAL A 55 -16.27 -1.58 -6.09
C VAL A 55 -16.77 -3.02 -6.22
N PRO A 56 -17.84 -3.27 -6.99
CA PRO A 56 -18.45 -4.59 -7.10
C PRO A 56 -17.49 -5.71 -7.55
N HIS A 57 -16.46 -5.37 -8.32
CA HIS A 57 -15.42 -6.32 -8.73
C HIS A 57 -14.75 -7.02 -7.53
N PHE A 58 -14.63 -6.37 -6.39
CA PHE A 58 -14.01 -6.98 -5.20
C PHE A 58 -14.83 -8.12 -4.58
N ALA A 59 -16.08 -8.28 -4.97
CA ALA A 59 -16.88 -9.44 -4.60
C ALA A 59 -16.52 -10.71 -5.38
N ASP A 60 -15.91 -10.56 -6.56
CA ASP A 60 -15.53 -11.67 -7.46
C ASP A 60 -14.19 -12.27 -7.02
N ARG A 61 -14.21 -13.03 -5.93
CA ARG A 61 -13.00 -13.62 -5.35
C ARG A 61 -12.46 -14.76 -6.21
N ASP A 62 -11.13 -14.79 -6.34
CA ASP A 62 -10.37 -15.84 -7.04
C ASP A 62 -10.68 -15.99 -8.53
N GLU A 63 -11.45 -15.07 -9.09
CA GLU A 63 -11.77 -15.01 -10.51
C GLU A 63 -10.96 -13.91 -11.20
N ILE A 64 -10.62 -14.16 -12.48
CA ILE A 64 -10.08 -13.13 -13.38
C ILE A 64 -11.16 -12.85 -14.41
N LYS A 65 -11.76 -11.66 -14.34
CA LYS A 65 -12.73 -11.21 -15.34
C LYS A 65 -12.04 -10.27 -16.33
N PRO A 66 -12.10 -10.54 -17.63
CA PRO A 66 -11.56 -9.65 -18.63
C PRO A 66 -12.21 -8.28 -18.54
N ALA A 67 -11.40 -7.23 -18.36
CA ALA A 67 -11.88 -5.86 -18.45
C ALA A 67 -12.11 -5.47 -19.91
N ARG A 68 -13.11 -4.60 -20.14
CA ARG A 68 -13.25 -3.97 -21.46
C ARG A 68 -12.08 -3.03 -21.70
N TRP A 69 -11.53 -3.08 -22.92
CA TRP A 69 -10.55 -2.08 -23.34
C TRP A 69 -11.14 -0.69 -23.23
N ALA A 70 -10.47 0.18 -22.51
CA ALA A 70 -10.83 1.58 -22.37
C ALA A 70 -9.69 2.46 -22.92
N LYS A 71 -9.95 3.74 -23.08
CA LYS A 71 -8.89 4.69 -23.41
C LYS A 71 -7.94 4.79 -22.21
N PHE A 72 -6.68 4.48 -22.43
CA PHE A 72 -5.63 4.61 -21.42
C PHE A 72 -5.09 6.02 -21.36
N GLY A 73 -4.91 6.49 -20.14
CA GLY A 73 -4.29 7.78 -19.87
C GLY A 73 -5.16 8.99 -20.23
N SER A 74 -4.69 10.11 -19.81
CA SER A 74 -5.18 11.43 -20.22
C SER A 74 -4.11 12.13 -21.05
N LYS A 75 -4.49 12.96 -21.98
CA LYS A 75 -3.54 13.85 -22.65
C LYS A 75 -3.06 14.85 -21.59
N THR A 76 -1.89 14.61 -21.05
CA THR A 76 -1.22 15.56 -20.17
C THR A 76 -0.18 16.36 -20.95
N LYS A 77 0.06 17.58 -20.50
CA LYS A 77 1.13 18.39 -21.04
C LYS A 77 2.46 17.80 -20.56
N MET A 78 3.38 17.49 -21.46
CA MET A 78 4.73 17.10 -21.09
C MET A 78 5.39 18.25 -20.34
N THR A 79 5.97 17.94 -19.18
CA THR A 79 6.85 18.87 -18.48
C THR A 79 8.29 18.67 -18.96
N SER A 80 9.12 19.69 -18.79
CA SER A 80 10.57 19.59 -19.04
C SER A 80 11.34 19.08 -17.84
N ASP A 81 10.65 18.69 -16.79
CA ASP A 81 11.29 18.23 -15.56
C ASP A 81 11.97 16.88 -15.78
N ALA A 82 13.12 16.70 -15.15
CA ALA A 82 13.81 15.43 -15.17
C ALA A 82 12.96 14.33 -14.51
N VAL A 83 12.98 13.14 -15.08
CA VAL A 83 12.33 11.98 -14.48
C VAL A 83 13.16 11.56 -13.27
N GLY A 84 12.64 11.82 -12.09
CA GLY A 84 13.25 11.41 -10.82
C GLY A 84 12.85 10.00 -10.41
N THR A 85 13.64 9.39 -9.55
CA THR A 85 13.31 8.12 -8.92
C THR A 85 12.47 8.37 -7.66
N ALA A 86 11.25 7.86 -7.63
CA ALA A 86 10.36 8.04 -6.46
C ALA A 86 10.80 7.20 -5.25
N VAL A 87 11.56 6.13 -5.47
CA VAL A 87 12.06 5.24 -4.42
C VAL A 87 13.59 5.22 -4.49
N GLU A 88 14.23 5.90 -3.54
CA GLU A 88 15.68 5.99 -3.46
C GLU A 88 16.32 4.73 -2.87
N THR A 89 15.62 4.07 -1.96
CA THR A 89 16.11 2.90 -1.23
C THR A 89 15.13 1.71 -1.36
N PHE A 90 14.97 1.21 -2.57
CA PHE A 90 14.00 0.14 -2.88
C PHE A 90 14.21 -1.14 -2.04
N HIS A 91 15.44 -1.45 -1.66
CA HIS A 91 15.79 -2.60 -0.81
C HIS A 91 15.34 -2.43 0.66
N MET A 92 14.96 -1.22 1.08
CA MET A 92 14.47 -0.92 2.42
C MET A 92 12.94 -0.82 2.49
N THR A 93 12.21 -1.14 1.43
CA THR A 93 10.74 -1.04 1.39
C THR A 93 10.06 -2.14 2.18
N CYS A 94 10.70 -3.29 2.38
CA CYS A 94 10.15 -4.40 3.15
C CYS A 94 10.54 -4.30 4.64
N ALA A 95 9.62 -4.73 5.52
CA ALA A 95 9.82 -4.65 6.97
C ALA A 95 11.01 -5.49 7.46
N ILE A 96 11.27 -6.63 6.83
CA ILE A 96 12.40 -7.52 7.16
C ILE A 96 13.72 -6.82 6.85
N SER A 97 13.84 -6.21 5.67
CA SER A 97 15.05 -5.47 5.27
C SER A 97 15.30 -4.27 6.20
N ARG A 98 14.25 -3.54 6.58
CA ARG A 98 14.37 -2.42 7.52
C ARG A 98 14.82 -2.84 8.92
N ALA A 99 14.47 -4.05 9.36
CA ALA A 99 14.90 -4.60 10.64
C ALA A 99 16.30 -5.26 10.60
N SER A 100 16.88 -5.44 9.41
CA SER A 100 18.20 -6.05 9.24
C SER A 100 19.31 -5.05 9.53
N GLU A 101 20.20 -5.38 10.46
CA GLU A 101 21.38 -4.59 10.77
C GLU A 101 22.32 -4.46 9.55
N THR A 102 22.55 -5.55 8.84
CA THR A 102 23.36 -5.58 7.61
C THR A 102 22.81 -4.63 6.55
N MET A 103 21.51 -4.63 6.31
CA MET A 103 20.88 -3.73 5.34
C MET A 103 20.98 -2.28 5.78
N GLY A 104 20.88 -2.00 7.08
CA GLY A 104 21.10 -0.67 7.63
C GLY A 104 22.54 -0.16 7.40
N GLN A 105 23.55 -1.02 7.59
CA GLN A 105 24.94 -0.70 7.30
C GLN A 105 25.19 -0.43 5.80
N CYS A 106 24.59 -1.24 4.92
CA CYS A 106 24.66 -1.00 3.46
C CYS A 106 24.06 0.35 3.09
N LEU A 107 22.92 0.72 3.67
CA LEU A 107 22.27 2.00 3.41
C LEU A 107 23.18 3.19 3.82
N MET A 108 23.79 3.11 5.00
CA MET A 108 24.73 4.15 5.47
C MET A 108 25.96 4.28 4.55
N ALA A 109 26.50 3.16 4.07
CA ALA A 109 27.61 3.18 3.13
C ALA A 109 27.24 3.85 1.80
N LEU A 110 26.10 3.49 1.21
CA LEU A 110 25.57 4.11 -0.03
C LEU A 110 25.34 5.62 0.11
N GLN A 111 24.82 6.06 1.25
CA GLN A 111 24.59 7.48 1.52
C GLN A 111 25.91 8.25 1.68
N ALA A 112 26.93 7.63 2.31
CA ALA A 112 28.24 8.23 2.44
C ALA A 112 28.96 8.38 1.09
N ASP A 113 28.82 7.40 0.20
CA ASP A 113 29.39 7.46 -1.14
C ASP A 113 28.72 8.54 -1.99
N ALA A 114 27.37 8.58 -1.97
CA ALA A 114 26.61 9.62 -2.67
C ALA A 114 26.92 11.04 -2.18
N ALA A 115 27.21 11.21 -0.88
CA ALA A 115 27.61 12.50 -0.32
C ALA A 115 29.04 12.92 -0.76
N ARG A 116 29.94 11.97 -1.00
CA ARG A 116 31.27 12.24 -1.55
C ARG A 116 31.21 12.69 -3.00
N ASP A 117 30.44 11.93 -3.82
CA ASP A 117 30.25 12.25 -5.25
C ASP A 117 29.62 13.62 -5.49
N ALA A 118 28.76 14.07 -4.56
CA ALA A 118 28.13 15.38 -4.63
C ALA A 118 29.04 16.53 -4.17
N ALA A 119 30.18 16.24 -3.54
CA ALA A 119 31.16 17.22 -3.04
C ALA A 119 32.32 17.45 -4.00
N GLU A 120 32.47 16.61 -5.03
CA GLU A 120 33.46 16.75 -6.13
C GLU A 120 32.85 17.52 -7.32
#